data_608e8ed03e6d1e19d15071a7e824796a
#
_entry.id   608e8ed03e6d1e19d15071a7e824796a
#
_cell.length_a   1.000
_cell.length_b   1.000
_cell.length_c   1.000
_cell.angle_alpha   90.00
_cell.angle_beta   90.00
_cell.angle_gamma   90.00
#
_symmetry.space_group_name_H-M   'P 1'
#
loop_
_entity.id
_entity.type
_entity.pdbx_description
1 polymer ?
#
loop_
_entity_poly.entity_id
_entity_poly.type
_entity_poly.pdbx_seq_one_letter_code
_entity_poly.pdbx_strand_id
1 'polypeptide(L)'
;MTKPADTDPQLLHLVIGGELRHLDAPVFRDLSKVEFVGAFPNYEEARKAWKARAQATVDNAHMRFFILHAHRMIDPRGDAHEH
;
A
#
# COMPACT_ATOMS: atom_id res chain seq x y z
N MET A 1 -31.59 3.72 -5.38
CA MET A 1 -31.49 2.39 -5.18
C MET A 1 -30.08 2.00 -4.97
N THR A 2 -29.87 1.14 -4.15
CA THR A 2 -28.54 0.76 -3.87
C THR A 2 -28.00 -0.09 -4.97
N LYS A 3 -26.87 0.25 -5.45
CA LYS A 3 -26.24 -0.54 -6.41
C LYS A 3 -25.44 -1.60 -5.74
N PRO A 4 -25.24 -2.70 -6.41
CA PRO A 4 -24.41 -3.74 -5.81
C PRO A 4 -23.06 -3.22 -5.38
N ALA A 5 -22.55 -2.25 -6.09
CA ALA A 5 -21.25 -1.73 -5.73
C ALA A 5 -21.24 -1.08 -4.36
N ASP A 6 -22.39 -0.59 -3.92
CA ASP A 6 -22.45 0.02 -2.60
C ASP A 6 -22.35 -0.99 -1.48
N THR A 7 -22.65 -2.23 -1.77
CA THR A 7 -22.60 -3.25 -0.75
C THR A 7 -21.44 -4.20 -0.92
N ASP A 8 -20.75 -4.14 -2.06
CA ASP A 8 -19.62 -5.01 -2.29
C ASP A 8 -18.44 -4.56 -1.43
N PRO A 9 -17.68 -5.49 -0.91
CA PRO A 9 -16.49 -5.12 -0.18
C PRO A 9 -15.52 -4.42 -1.11
N GLN A 10 -14.95 -3.37 -0.63
CA GLN A 10 -13.94 -2.63 -1.36
C GLN A 10 -12.59 -2.98 -0.79
N LEU A 11 -11.87 -3.81 -1.49
CA LEU A 11 -10.61 -4.36 -0.99
C LEU A 11 -9.44 -3.47 -1.40
N LEU A 12 -9.51 -2.23 -0.99
CA LEU A 12 -8.48 -1.27 -1.36
C LEU A 12 -7.12 -1.67 -0.81
N HIS A 13 -6.18 -1.75 -1.71
CA HIS A 13 -4.78 -2.02 -1.37
C HIS A 13 -3.92 -0.93 -1.98
N LEU A 14 -2.90 -0.55 -1.26
CA LEU A 14 -1.94 0.43 -1.75
C LEU A 14 -0.57 -0.21 -1.84
N VAL A 15 0.23 0.27 -2.78
CA VAL A 15 1.61 -0.17 -2.88
C VAL A 15 2.50 1.05 -2.76
N ILE A 16 3.41 1.01 -1.81
CA ILE A 16 4.38 2.08 -1.60
C ILE A 16 5.77 1.46 -1.48
N GLY A 17 6.78 2.26 -1.67
CA GLY A 17 8.14 1.79 -1.55
C GLY A 17 9.10 2.89 -1.21
N GLY A 18 10.29 2.49 -0.86
CA GLY A 18 11.34 3.44 -0.53
C GLY A 18 12.55 2.72 0.01
N GLU A 19 13.60 3.49 0.23
CA GLU A 19 14.80 2.93 0.83
C GLU A 19 14.64 2.82 2.32
N LEU A 20 15.02 1.68 2.86
CA LEU A 20 14.94 1.46 4.30
C LEU A 20 16.25 1.84 4.96
N ARG A 21 16.15 2.29 6.22
CA ARG A 21 17.35 2.51 7.02
C ARG A 21 18.06 1.21 7.30
N HIS A 22 17.28 0.20 7.65
CA HIS A 22 17.78 -1.12 7.95
C HIS A 22 16.88 -2.12 7.27
N LEU A 23 17.42 -3.27 6.94
CA LEU A 23 16.60 -4.27 6.28
C LEU A 23 15.77 -5.10 7.24
N ASP A 24 15.98 -4.93 8.53
CA ASP A 24 15.26 -5.73 9.52
C ASP A 24 14.05 -5.02 10.11
N ALA A 25 13.72 -3.85 9.62
CA ALA A 25 12.53 -3.13 10.08
C ALA A 25 12.01 -2.24 8.96
N PRO A 26 10.69 -2.06 8.88
CA PRO A 26 10.11 -1.24 7.81
C PRO A 26 10.20 0.24 8.15
N VAL A 27 11.40 0.75 8.31
CA VAL A 27 11.64 2.14 8.64
C VAL A 27 12.32 2.79 7.46
N PHE A 28 11.62 3.71 6.82
CA PHE A 28 12.15 4.38 5.64
C PHE A 28 13.23 5.37 6.02
N ARG A 29 14.23 5.44 5.17
CA ARG A 29 15.34 6.36 5.39
C ARG A 29 14.89 7.81 5.29
N ASP A 30 13.99 8.10 4.36
CA ASP A 30 13.52 9.46 4.14
C ASP A 30 12.06 9.40 3.68
N LEU A 31 11.16 9.79 4.57
CA LEU A 31 9.74 9.71 4.27
C LEU A 31 9.32 10.58 3.10
N SER A 32 10.07 11.64 2.83
CA SER A 32 9.74 12.51 1.71
C SER A 32 10.04 11.86 0.37
N LYS A 33 10.77 10.76 0.38
CA LYS A 33 11.13 10.06 -0.84
C LYS A 33 10.40 8.73 -0.99
N VAL A 34 9.40 8.50 -0.20
CA VAL A 34 8.59 7.30 -0.35
C VAL A 34 7.82 7.42 -1.65
N GLU A 35 7.86 6.35 -2.44
CA GLU A 35 7.21 6.31 -3.73
C GLU A 35 5.83 5.71 -3.58
N PHE A 36 4.81 6.39 -4.13
CA PHE A 36 3.47 5.83 -4.19
C PHE A 36 3.32 5.15 -5.55
N VAL A 37 3.18 3.84 -5.54
CA VAL A 37 3.06 3.09 -6.78
C VAL A 37 1.63 3.12 -7.29
N GLY A 38 0.67 2.94 -6.40
CA GLY A 38 -0.71 3.00 -6.83
C GLY A 38 -1.68 2.45 -5.82
N ALA A 39 -2.95 2.61 -6.13
CA ALA A 39 -4.05 2.04 -5.36
C ALA A 39 -4.73 0.99 -6.23
N PHE A 40 -5.09 -0.13 -5.61
CA PHE A 40 -5.57 -1.28 -6.37
C PHE A 40 -6.82 -1.84 -5.73
N PRO A 41 -7.71 -2.44 -6.55
CA PRO A 41 -9.00 -2.89 -6.05
C PRO A 41 -8.95 -4.20 -5.28
N ASN A 42 -7.82 -4.89 -5.32
CA ASN A 42 -7.70 -6.15 -4.61
C ASN A 42 -6.23 -6.50 -4.45
N TYR A 43 -5.99 -7.53 -3.67
CA TYR A 43 -4.63 -7.92 -3.38
C TYR A 43 -3.87 -8.38 -4.62
N GLU A 44 -4.55 -9.10 -5.51
CA GLU A 44 -3.87 -9.65 -6.67
C GLU A 44 -3.30 -8.57 -7.56
N GLU A 45 -4.08 -7.51 -7.79
CA GLU A 45 -3.60 -6.42 -8.60
C GLU A 45 -2.46 -5.68 -7.89
N ALA A 46 -2.60 -5.50 -6.59
CA ALA A 46 -1.53 -4.86 -5.83
C ALA A 46 -0.26 -5.70 -5.88
N ARG A 47 -0.39 -7.02 -5.81
CA ARG A 47 0.77 -7.88 -5.82
C ARG A 47 1.50 -7.82 -7.15
N LYS A 48 0.76 -7.72 -8.25
CA LYS A 48 1.39 -7.58 -9.55
C LYS A 48 2.24 -6.31 -9.63
N ALA A 49 1.68 -5.21 -9.15
CA ALA A 49 2.40 -3.94 -9.17
C ALA A 49 3.59 -3.99 -8.22
N TRP A 50 3.41 -4.58 -7.05
CA TRP A 50 4.47 -4.75 -6.09
C TRP A 50 5.63 -5.53 -6.69
N LYS A 51 5.31 -6.65 -7.35
CA LYS A 51 6.34 -7.50 -7.92
C LYS A 51 7.10 -6.78 -9.03
N ALA A 52 6.37 -6.06 -9.87
CA ALA A 52 7.01 -5.34 -10.97
C ALA A 52 7.99 -4.29 -10.44
N ARG A 53 7.59 -3.55 -9.40
CA ARG A 53 8.47 -2.54 -8.85
C ARG A 53 9.65 -3.16 -8.11
N ALA A 54 9.39 -4.24 -7.39
CA ALA A 54 10.47 -4.92 -6.68
C ALA A 54 11.52 -5.43 -7.64
N GLN A 55 11.09 -5.97 -8.76
CA GLN A 55 12.03 -6.47 -9.77
C GLN A 55 12.76 -5.34 -10.46
N ALA A 56 12.08 -4.22 -10.68
CA ALA A 56 12.72 -3.09 -11.34
C ALA A 56 13.81 -2.45 -10.49
N THR A 57 13.76 -2.66 -9.18
CA THR A 57 14.72 -2.04 -8.28
C THR A 57 15.62 -3.05 -7.60
N VAL A 58 15.78 -4.20 -8.20
CA VAL A 58 16.52 -5.31 -7.58
C VAL A 58 17.97 -4.93 -7.29
N ASP A 59 18.51 -4.00 -8.05
CA ASP A 59 19.91 -3.59 -7.84
C ASP A 59 20.11 -2.70 -6.62
N ASN A 60 19.05 -2.21 -6.03
CA ASN A 60 19.15 -1.38 -4.84
C ASN A 60 18.77 -2.23 -3.63
N ALA A 61 19.77 -2.65 -2.87
CA ALA A 61 19.56 -3.59 -1.78
C ALA A 61 18.67 -3.05 -0.68
N HIS A 62 18.59 -1.74 -0.53
CA HIS A 62 17.79 -1.15 0.53
C HIS A 62 16.38 -0.78 0.08
N MET A 63 16.11 -0.87 -1.20
CA MET A 63 14.81 -0.52 -1.72
C MET A 63 13.82 -1.64 -1.46
N ARG A 64 12.68 -1.29 -0.86
CA ARG A 64 11.65 -2.28 -0.57
C ARG A 64 10.29 -1.68 -0.86
N PHE A 65 9.39 -2.53 -1.33
CA PHE A 65 8.01 -2.14 -1.60
C PHE A 65 7.08 -2.94 -0.70
N PHE A 66 5.99 -2.31 -0.30
CA PHE A 66 5.05 -2.90 0.64
C PHE A 66 3.65 -2.80 0.09
N ILE A 67 2.85 -3.82 0.38
CA ILE A 67 1.43 -3.81 0.06
C ILE A 67 0.69 -3.50 1.35
N LEU A 68 -0.12 -2.43 1.31
CA LEU A 68 -0.89 -2.02 2.46
C LEU A 68 -2.34 -2.43 2.26
N HIS A 69 -2.90 -3.09 3.25
CA HIS A 69 -4.30 -3.49 3.20
C HIS A 69 -5.15 -2.34 3.71
N ALA A 70 -5.25 -1.32 2.88
CA ALA A 70 -5.85 -0.06 3.31
C ALA A 70 -7.33 -0.21 3.65
N HIS A 71 -8.01 -1.17 3.02
CA HIS A 71 -9.42 -1.37 3.31
C HIS A 71 -9.67 -1.71 4.77
N ARG A 72 -8.67 -2.22 5.46
CA ARG A 72 -8.83 -2.55 6.87
C ARG A 72 -8.68 -1.34 7.77
N MET A 73 -8.18 -0.25 7.23
CA MET A 73 -7.94 0.95 8.01
C MET A 73 -8.95 2.04 7.75
N ILE A 74 -9.85 1.81 6.78
CA ILE A 74 -10.86 2.79 6.47
C ILE A 74 -12.03 2.62 7.43
N ASP A 75 -12.36 3.69 8.13
CA ASP A 75 -13.50 3.67 9.04
C ASP A 75 -14.60 4.49 8.40
N PRO A 76 -15.70 3.86 8.00
CA PRO A 76 -16.77 4.60 7.34
C PRO A 76 -17.39 5.66 8.22
N ARG A 77 -17.18 5.60 9.52
CA ARG A 77 -17.69 6.63 10.40
C ARG A 77 -16.70 7.78 10.50
N GLY A 78 -15.65 7.70 9.73
CA GLY A 78 -14.66 8.73 9.74
C GLY A 78 -13.81 8.60 10.97
N ASP A 79 -13.32 9.69 11.40
CA ASP A 79 -12.43 9.65 12.49
C ASP A 79 -13.03 10.15 13.71
N ALA A 80 -14.27 10.01 13.81
CA ALA A 80 -14.94 10.49 14.94
C ALA A 80 -14.38 9.98 16.20
N HIS A 81 -13.78 8.89 16.09
CA HIS A 81 -13.24 8.34 17.29
C HIS A 81 -11.86 8.81 17.55
N GLU A 82 -11.43 9.56 17.05
CA GLU A 82 -10.26 9.87 17.37
C GLU A 82 -9.91 10.60 18.16
N HIS A 83 -10.22 10.55 18.37
CA HIS A 83 -10.02 10.92 19.13
C HIS A 83 -9.91 11.08 19.61
#